data_18093afeb7a7eb41ab466a498a02769e
#
_entry.id   18093afeb7a7eb41ab466a498a02769e
#
_cell.length_a   1.000
_cell.length_b   1.000
_cell.length_c   1.000
_cell.angle_alpha   90.00
_cell.angle_beta   90.00
_cell.angle_gamma   90.00
#
_symmetry.space_group_name_H-M   'P 1'
#
loop_
_entity.id
_entity.type
_entity.pdbx_description
1 polymer ?
#
loop_
_entity_poly.entity_id
_entity_poly.type
_entity_poly.pdbx_seq_one_letter_code
_entity_poly.pdbx_strand_id
1 'polypeptide(L)'
;MCFTTGSKSVRTTTAARSNPPYVPTPRGVDYVALAADVGPARAWDAGEDGRLLLHPLCASAPDLVTSGGNVLLVHSEFAGVDRSLEVLRAGGLSTDVVAWQSIPFGPVLLARATWMERSDKLERGRRDEQLVAILADKP
;
A
#
# COMPACT_ATOMS: atom_id res chain seq x y z
N MET A 1 -17.38 -4.22 30.80
CA MET A 1 -18.56 -4.10 29.97
C MET A 1 -18.30 -4.78 28.65
N CYS A 2 -18.94 -5.88 28.37
CA CYS A 2 -18.77 -6.57 27.10
C CYS A 2 -19.59 -5.90 26.03
N PHE A 3 -18.95 -5.40 25.00
CA PHE A 3 -19.61 -4.98 23.78
C PHE A 3 -19.92 -6.23 22.96
N THR A 4 -21.13 -6.73 23.08
CA THR A 4 -21.58 -7.91 22.34
C THR A 4 -22.20 -7.57 21.00
N THR A 5 -22.41 -6.32 20.71
CA THR A 5 -23.04 -5.87 19.49
C THR A 5 -21.99 -5.62 18.40
N GLY A 6 -22.01 -6.48 17.40
CA GLY A 6 -21.34 -6.21 16.13
C GLY A 6 -19.84 -6.41 16.11
N SER A 7 -19.27 -7.11 17.06
CA SER A 7 -17.93 -7.66 16.94
C SER A 7 -17.94 -8.69 15.81
N LYS A 8 -17.71 -8.22 14.58
CA LYS A 8 -17.22 -9.12 13.55
C LYS A 8 -15.93 -9.66 14.10
N SER A 9 -15.96 -10.91 14.54
CA SER A 9 -14.75 -11.64 14.92
C SER A 9 -13.78 -11.52 13.74
N VAL A 10 -12.78 -10.68 13.88
CA VAL A 10 -11.69 -10.62 12.92
C VAL A 10 -11.00 -11.97 13.04
N ARG A 11 -11.22 -12.82 12.04
CA ARG A 11 -10.54 -14.10 12.00
C ARG A 11 -9.06 -13.82 11.77
N THR A 12 -8.26 -14.09 12.78
CA THR A 12 -6.81 -14.09 12.63
C THR A 12 -6.39 -15.27 11.75
N THR A 13 -5.38 -15.07 10.96
CA THR A 13 -4.83 -16.09 10.06
C THR A 13 -3.35 -16.30 10.34
N THR A 14 -2.82 -17.44 9.92
CA THR A 14 -1.37 -17.72 10.00
C THR A 14 -0.58 -17.01 8.90
N ALA A 15 -1.22 -16.66 7.80
CA ALA A 15 -0.59 -15.92 6.71
C ALA A 15 -1.60 -14.97 6.07
N ALA A 16 -1.22 -13.71 5.93
CA ALA A 16 -1.99 -12.71 5.21
C ALA A 16 -1.16 -12.14 4.07
N ARG A 17 -1.79 -11.92 2.93
CA ARG A 17 -1.17 -11.30 1.75
C ARG A 17 -2.02 -10.14 1.30
N SER A 18 -1.39 -9.04 0.94
CA SER A 18 -2.10 -7.86 0.47
C SER A 18 -1.30 -7.09 -0.57
N ASN A 19 -2.01 -6.61 -1.57
CA ASN A 19 -1.53 -5.65 -2.55
C ASN A 19 -2.55 -4.50 -2.59
N PRO A 20 -2.54 -3.62 -1.57
CA PRO A 20 -3.52 -2.53 -1.48
C PRO A 20 -3.25 -1.46 -2.54
N PRO A 21 -4.22 -0.59 -2.84
CA PRO A 21 -3.97 0.59 -3.64
C PRO A 21 -2.83 1.42 -3.05
N TYR A 22 -1.87 1.81 -3.87
CA TYR A 22 -0.66 2.51 -3.42
C TYR A 22 -0.22 3.64 -4.36
N VAL A 23 -0.97 3.93 -5.40
CA VAL A 23 -0.60 4.97 -6.35
C VAL A 23 -0.96 6.34 -5.79
N PRO A 24 0.00 7.27 -5.62
CA PRO A 24 -0.30 8.62 -5.18
C PRO A 24 -1.31 9.29 -6.09
N THR A 25 -2.29 9.98 -5.50
CA THR A 25 -3.45 10.52 -6.19
C THR A 25 -3.58 12.00 -5.90
N PRO A 26 -3.52 12.89 -6.91
CA PRO A 26 -3.73 14.31 -6.70
C PRO A 26 -5.17 14.61 -6.29
N ARG A 27 -5.37 15.65 -5.48
CA ARG A 27 -6.69 16.13 -5.11
C ARG A 27 -7.41 16.72 -6.32
N GLY A 28 -8.72 16.49 -6.42
CA GLY A 28 -9.54 17.07 -7.47
C GLY A 28 -9.33 16.47 -8.85
N VAL A 29 -8.74 15.29 -8.95
CA VAL A 29 -8.59 14.56 -10.21
C VAL A 29 -9.95 14.11 -10.72
N ASP A 30 -10.18 14.29 -12.02
CA ASP A 30 -11.35 13.74 -12.69
C ASP A 30 -11.17 12.22 -12.90
N TYR A 31 -11.67 11.47 -11.95
CA TYR A 31 -11.61 10.01 -11.99
C TYR A 31 -12.44 9.40 -13.13
N VAL A 32 -13.41 10.13 -13.65
CA VAL A 32 -14.27 9.62 -14.73
C VAL A 32 -13.45 9.41 -16.00
N ALA A 33 -12.59 10.36 -16.34
CA ALA A 33 -11.72 10.26 -17.51
C ALA A 33 -10.69 9.12 -17.37
N LEU A 34 -10.15 8.91 -16.17
CA LEU A 34 -9.19 7.83 -15.91
C LEU A 34 -9.86 6.46 -15.81
N ALA A 35 -11.06 6.41 -15.26
CA ALA A 35 -11.80 5.14 -15.06
C ALA A 35 -12.21 4.49 -16.38
N ALA A 36 -12.40 5.26 -17.46
CA ALA A 36 -12.72 4.71 -18.77
C ALA A 36 -11.63 3.77 -19.30
N ASP A 37 -10.36 4.05 -18.97
CA ASP A 37 -9.21 3.30 -19.50
C ASP A 37 -8.63 2.28 -18.51
N VAL A 38 -8.77 2.51 -17.20
CA VAL A 38 -8.03 1.75 -16.18
C VAL A 38 -8.91 1.14 -15.08
N GLY A 39 -10.21 1.24 -15.21
CA GLY A 39 -11.17 0.69 -14.23
C GLY A 39 -11.55 1.70 -13.12
N PRO A 40 -12.29 1.26 -12.09
CA PRO A 40 -12.81 2.15 -11.07
C PRO A 40 -11.69 2.76 -10.21
N ALA A 41 -11.80 4.06 -9.92
CA ALA A 41 -10.82 4.81 -9.14
C ALA A 41 -10.51 4.17 -7.77
N ARG A 42 -11.49 3.60 -7.10
CA ARG A 42 -11.31 2.91 -5.81
C ARG A 42 -10.36 1.72 -5.84
N ALA A 43 -10.09 1.17 -7.03
CA ALA A 43 -9.17 0.03 -7.17
C ALA A 43 -7.71 0.45 -7.08
N TRP A 44 -7.40 1.73 -7.31
CA TRP A 44 -6.02 2.23 -7.35
C TRP A 44 -5.83 3.61 -6.69
N ASP A 45 -6.90 4.29 -6.29
CA ASP A 45 -6.83 5.57 -5.57
C ASP A 45 -6.35 5.35 -4.13
N ALA A 46 -5.22 5.94 -3.79
CA ALA A 46 -4.54 5.73 -2.52
C ALA A 46 -4.20 7.04 -1.78
N GLY A 47 -4.82 8.16 -2.12
CA GLY A 47 -4.53 9.47 -1.53
C GLY A 47 -3.25 10.11 -2.09
N GLU A 48 -2.92 11.32 -1.65
CA GLU A 48 -1.76 12.07 -2.17
C GLU A 48 -0.42 11.38 -1.97
N ASP A 49 -0.25 10.68 -0.87
CA ASP A 49 1.00 9.97 -0.52
C ASP A 49 0.97 8.48 -0.87
N GLY A 50 -0.11 8.00 -1.48
CA GLY A 50 -0.28 6.59 -1.80
C GLY A 50 -0.59 5.69 -0.60
N ARG A 51 -0.88 6.26 0.58
CA ARG A 51 -0.99 5.52 1.83
C ARG A 51 -2.39 5.48 2.45
N LEU A 52 -3.41 5.92 1.74
CA LEU A 52 -4.77 6.01 2.27
C LEU A 52 -5.27 4.69 2.88
N LEU A 53 -5.01 3.56 2.21
CA LEU A 53 -5.35 2.23 2.70
C LEU A 53 -4.13 1.50 3.29
N LEU A 54 -2.95 1.80 2.79
CA LEU A 54 -1.71 1.14 3.19
C LEU A 54 -1.36 1.42 4.66
N HIS A 55 -1.48 2.66 5.12
CA HIS A 55 -1.17 3.00 6.51
C HIS A 55 -2.08 2.29 7.51
N PRO A 56 -3.42 2.33 7.39
CA PRO A 56 -4.30 1.57 8.28
C PRO A 56 -4.04 0.06 8.23
N LEU A 57 -3.73 -0.49 7.07
CA LEU A 57 -3.41 -1.90 6.91
C LEU A 57 -2.14 -2.26 7.69
N CYS A 58 -1.07 -1.49 7.56
CA CYS A 58 0.17 -1.71 8.33
C CYS A 58 -0.07 -1.57 9.83
N ALA A 59 -0.85 -0.59 10.25
CA ALA A 59 -1.16 -0.36 11.66
C ALA A 59 -1.98 -1.52 12.27
N SER A 60 -2.86 -2.14 11.50
CA SER A 60 -3.69 -3.26 11.95
C SER A 60 -3.06 -4.63 11.74
N ALA A 61 -1.95 -4.72 11.02
CA ALA A 61 -1.32 -5.99 10.66
C ALA A 61 -1.06 -6.92 11.85
N PRO A 62 -0.60 -6.44 13.03
CA PRO A 62 -0.38 -7.32 14.18
C PRO A 62 -1.64 -8.05 14.64
N ASP A 63 -2.81 -7.46 14.43
CA ASP A 63 -4.10 -8.04 14.84
C ASP A 63 -4.68 -8.99 13.78
N LEU A 64 -4.12 -8.99 12.57
CA LEU A 64 -4.59 -9.82 11.46
C LEU A 64 -4.01 -11.22 11.47
N VAL A 65 -2.88 -11.42 12.12
CA VAL A 65 -2.18 -12.70 12.13
C VAL A 65 -1.99 -13.23 13.55
N THR A 66 -1.96 -14.55 13.65
CA THR A 66 -1.65 -15.24 14.91
C THR A 66 -0.15 -15.15 15.22
N SER A 67 0.22 -15.38 16.48
CA SER A 67 1.62 -15.55 16.87
C SER A 67 2.28 -16.63 16.01
N GLY A 68 3.47 -16.39 15.52
CA GLY A 68 4.16 -17.23 14.55
C GLY A 68 3.68 -17.07 13.11
N GLY A 69 2.65 -16.25 12.88
CA GLY A 69 2.15 -15.94 11.54
C GLY A 69 2.92 -14.81 10.85
N ASN A 70 2.58 -14.54 9.61
CA ASN A 70 3.22 -13.50 8.83
C ASN A 70 2.27 -12.75 7.92
N VAL A 71 2.70 -11.55 7.53
CA VAL A 71 2.05 -10.70 6.54
C VAL A 71 3.03 -10.47 5.39
N LEU A 72 2.58 -10.72 4.16
CA LEU A 72 3.30 -10.33 2.95
C LEU A 72 2.56 -9.16 2.31
N LEU A 73 3.25 -8.04 2.19
CA LEU A 73 2.72 -6.79 1.67
C LEU A 73 3.50 -6.39 0.42
N VAL A 74 2.80 -6.09 -0.66
CA VAL A 74 3.42 -5.61 -1.90
C VAL A 74 2.89 -4.22 -2.21
N HIS A 75 3.78 -3.27 -2.43
CA HIS A 75 3.43 -1.94 -2.91
C HIS A 75 4.59 -1.25 -3.62
N SER A 76 4.30 -0.11 -4.23
CA SER A 76 5.30 0.70 -4.92
C SER A 76 6.19 1.48 -3.96
N GLU A 77 7.41 1.73 -4.38
CA GLU A 77 8.32 2.67 -3.71
C GLU A 77 7.71 4.06 -3.48
N PHE A 78 6.79 4.49 -4.36
CA PHE A 78 6.15 5.80 -4.25
C PHE A 78 5.19 5.94 -3.07
N ALA A 79 4.79 4.84 -2.47
CA ALA A 79 3.93 4.86 -1.28
C ALA A 79 4.70 4.87 0.05
N GLY A 80 6.03 4.92 0.01
CA GLY A 80 6.86 5.05 1.21
C GLY A 80 7.16 3.72 1.89
N VAL A 81 8.15 2.99 1.38
CA VAL A 81 8.59 1.70 1.93
C VAL A 81 9.07 1.83 3.37
N ASP A 82 9.90 2.83 3.67
CA ASP A 82 10.45 3.05 5.01
C ASP A 82 9.34 3.28 6.04
N ARG A 83 8.30 4.03 5.68
CA ARG A 83 7.15 4.25 6.57
C ARG A 83 6.38 2.95 6.84
N SER A 84 6.22 2.10 5.84
CA SER A 84 5.61 0.78 6.04
C SER A 84 6.42 -0.08 6.99
N LEU A 85 7.75 -0.11 6.82
CA LEU A 85 8.64 -0.83 7.73
C LEU A 85 8.54 -0.29 9.16
N GLU A 86 8.55 1.02 9.33
CA GLU A 86 8.43 1.67 10.65
C GLU A 86 7.14 1.31 11.36
N VAL A 87 6.00 1.40 10.67
CA VAL A 87 4.69 1.10 11.25
C VAL A 87 4.57 -0.37 11.64
N LEU A 88 5.02 -1.27 10.76
CA LEU A 88 4.99 -2.71 11.04
C LEU A 88 5.90 -3.08 12.22
N ARG A 89 7.09 -2.51 12.29
CA ARG A 89 8.04 -2.73 13.40
C ARG A 89 7.52 -2.14 14.70
N ALA A 90 6.90 -0.97 14.66
CA ALA A 90 6.28 -0.36 15.83
C ALA A 90 5.13 -1.21 16.40
N GLY A 91 4.47 -1.99 15.55
CA GLY A 91 3.47 -2.97 15.95
C GLY A 91 4.03 -4.28 16.51
N GLY A 92 5.35 -4.41 16.62
CA GLY A 92 6.02 -5.59 17.17
C GLY A 92 6.33 -6.68 16.15
N LEU A 93 6.18 -6.39 14.85
CA LEU A 93 6.49 -7.36 13.81
C LEU A 93 7.95 -7.27 13.37
N SER A 94 8.59 -8.42 13.21
CA SER A 94 9.92 -8.51 12.59
C SER A 94 9.75 -8.35 11.08
N THR A 95 10.26 -7.25 10.53
CA THR A 95 9.87 -6.80 9.19
C THR A 95 11.08 -6.49 8.33
N ASP A 96 11.10 -7.06 7.12
CA ASP A 96 12.16 -6.84 6.13
C ASP A 96 11.59 -6.77 4.72
N VAL A 97 12.30 -6.07 3.85
CA VAL A 97 12.10 -6.15 2.41
C VAL A 97 12.74 -7.45 1.92
N VAL A 98 11.94 -8.31 1.31
CA VAL A 98 12.39 -9.63 0.83
C VAL A 98 12.55 -9.71 -0.67
N ALA A 99 11.96 -8.79 -1.41
CA ALA A 99 12.10 -8.73 -2.86
C ALA A 99 11.75 -7.35 -3.39
N TRP A 100 12.30 -7.02 -4.54
CA TRP A 100 11.92 -5.84 -5.32
C TRP A 100 12.06 -6.11 -6.80
N GLN A 101 11.27 -5.43 -7.59
CA GLN A 101 11.26 -5.57 -9.03
C GLN A 101 10.99 -4.22 -9.69
N SER A 102 11.85 -3.84 -10.63
CA SER A 102 11.60 -2.67 -11.47
C SER A 102 10.67 -3.05 -12.60
N ILE A 103 9.61 -2.28 -12.78
CA ILE A 103 8.63 -2.46 -13.86
C ILE A 103 8.36 -1.13 -14.55
N PRO A 104 8.00 -1.15 -15.85
CA PRO A 104 7.56 0.07 -16.53
C PRO A 104 6.24 0.57 -15.92
N PHE A 105 6.01 1.88 -16.01
CA PHE A 105 4.75 2.47 -15.57
C PHE A 105 3.57 1.86 -16.32
N GLY A 106 2.54 1.47 -15.56
CA GLY A 106 1.23 1.20 -16.11
C GLY A 106 0.45 2.49 -16.43
N PRO A 107 -0.80 2.34 -16.94
CA PRO A 107 -1.59 3.50 -17.40
C PRO A 107 -1.84 4.55 -16.32
N VAL A 108 -2.04 4.14 -15.07
CA VAL A 108 -2.32 5.06 -13.96
C VAL A 108 -1.12 5.94 -13.66
N LEU A 109 0.05 5.36 -13.49
CA LEU A 109 1.27 6.13 -13.22
C LEU A 109 1.68 7.00 -14.42
N LEU A 110 1.51 6.51 -15.62
CA LEU A 110 1.75 7.31 -16.83
C LEU A 110 0.87 8.56 -16.86
N ALA A 111 -0.40 8.43 -16.52
CA ALA A 111 -1.34 9.55 -16.46
C ALA A 111 -0.97 10.58 -15.37
N ARG A 112 -0.29 10.15 -14.33
CA ARG A 112 0.09 10.99 -13.17
C ARG A 112 1.53 11.46 -13.17
N ALA A 113 2.33 11.00 -14.11
CA ALA A 113 3.77 11.25 -14.13
C ALA A 113 4.13 12.73 -14.03
N THR A 114 3.48 13.60 -14.82
CA THR A 114 3.73 15.05 -14.79
C THR A 114 3.41 15.67 -13.42
N TRP A 115 2.30 15.29 -12.82
CA TRP A 115 1.96 15.76 -11.47
C TRP A 115 2.98 15.27 -10.44
N MET A 116 3.42 14.03 -10.53
CA MET A 116 4.42 13.46 -9.61
C MET A 116 5.77 14.15 -9.75
N GLU A 117 6.17 14.50 -10.96
CA GLU A 117 7.39 15.28 -11.21
C GLU A 117 7.28 16.68 -10.59
N ARG A 118 6.15 17.36 -10.76
CA ARG A 118 5.90 18.68 -10.18
C ARG A 118 5.81 18.68 -8.66
N SER A 119 5.42 17.57 -8.08
CA SER A 119 5.25 17.39 -6.64
C SER A 119 6.51 16.79 -5.98
N ASP A 120 7.62 16.71 -6.68
CA ASP A 120 8.90 16.13 -6.22
C ASP A 120 8.78 14.67 -5.76
N LYS A 121 7.81 13.93 -6.31
CA LYS A 121 7.60 12.50 -6.03
C LYS A 121 8.31 11.60 -7.04
N LEU A 122 8.70 12.15 -8.16
CA LEU A 122 9.27 11.43 -9.29
C LEU A 122 10.36 12.25 -9.95
N GLU A 123 11.48 11.61 -10.26
CA GLU A 123 12.53 12.21 -11.08
C GLU A 123 12.01 12.51 -12.48
N ARG A 124 12.38 13.67 -13.01
CA ARG A 124 11.93 14.11 -14.33
C ARG A 124 12.35 13.10 -15.41
N GLY A 125 11.38 12.67 -16.20
CA GLY A 125 11.59 11.74 -17.31
C GLY A 125 11.57 10.26 -16.92
N ARG A 126 11.59 9.94 -15.64
CA ARG A 126 11.51 8.55 -15.18
C ARG A 126 10.12 7.97 -15.44
N ARG A 127 10.05 6.75 -15.98
CA ARG A 127 8.79 6.06 -16.33
C ARG A 127 8.81 4.58 -15.93
N ASP A 128 9.54 4.27 -14.88
CA ASP A 128 9.54 2.95 -14.23
C ASP A 128 9.30 3.10 -12.73
N GLU A 129 8.87 2.03 -12.10
CA GLU A 129 8.70 1.96 -10.64
C GLU A 129 9.32 0.71 -10.08
N GLN A 130 9.71 0.75 -8.81
CA GLN A 130 10.07 -0.44 -8.07
C GLN A 130 8.88 -0.91 -7.23
N LEU A 131 8.44 -2.13 -7.47
CA LEU A 131 7.55 -2.84 -6.57
C LEU A 131 8.39 -3.52 -5.50
N VAL A 132 7.91 -3.45 -4.28
CA VAL A 132 8.60 -3.95 -3.11
C VAL A 132 7.71 -4.96 -2.40
N ALA A 133 8.28 -6.11 -2.05
CA ALA A 133 7.62 -7.11 -1.20
C ALA A 133 8.20 -7.02 0.21
N ILE A 134 7.33 -6.80 1.18
CA ILE A 134 7.69 -6.69 2.59
C ILE A 134 7.12 -7.90 3.32
N LEU A 135 7.96 -8.61 4.05
CA LEU A 135 7.54 -9.71 4.92
C LEU A 135 7.62 -9.27 6.37
N ALA A 136 6.54 -9.41 7.10
CA ALA A 136 6.43 -9.08 8.51
C ALA A 136 6.01 -10.33 9.29
N ASP A 137 6.87 -10.78 10.20
CA ASP A 137 6.65 -11.96 11.04
C ASP A 137 6.21 -11.54 12.44
N LYS A 138 5.17 -12.21 12.93
CA LYS A 138 4.70 -12.02 14.31
C LYS A 138 5.35 -13.09 15.21
N PRO A 139 6.18 -12.65 16.17
CA PRO A 139 6.80 -13.60 17.10
C PRO A 139 5.83 -14.34 17.97
#